data_5c6e69e3360d71875bfc7c0207c45b9f
#
_entry.id   5c6e69e3360d71875bfc7c0207c45b9f
#
_cell.length_a   1.000
_cell.length_b   1.000
_cell.length_c   1.000
_cell.angle_alpha   90.00
_cell.angle_beta   90.00
_cell.angle_gamma   90.00
#
_symmetry.space_group_name_H-M   'P 1'
#
loop_
_entity.id
_entity.type
_entity.pdbx_description
1 polymer ?
#
loop_
_entity_poly.entity_id
_entity_poly.type
_entity_poly.pdbx_seq_one_letter_code
_entity_poly.pdbx_strand_id
1 'polypeptide(L)'
;MFAHPIVMIDFETSGTGPGQGGRVTEVAAIRIVGDQIVDRFVSLINCGVEIPAFITQLTGISQHMVDNAPDVAQVIPQLIDFIGEDYLAAHNASFDEKFLIAEAQQLDQMPRHRGVICSVKLARRLAPGMESYSLGPLAMRLGIRFNGKAHRAEADAEVAAKLLLKLGGELCDKYALNEVDPELLIQVNRLNAAKVGRFLEGSTQQERKIGMQENNQSHSSDSKPIRFRHYKGGIYELICEATQESDLSPVVVYRAHDGSCWTRPRSVFFEKITVDGKELQRFVEIKD
;
A
#
# COMPACT_ATOMS: atom_id res chain seq x y z
N MET A 1 10.43 -3.63 8.48
CA MET A 1 10.75 -3.49 7.06
C MET A 1 9.62 -2.82 6.29
N PHE A 2 8.43 -3.39 6.00
CA PHE A 2 7.37 -2.58 5.41
C PHE A 2 6.62 -1.77 6.46
N ALA A 3 6.37 -0.47 6.17
CA ALA A 3 5.70 0.46 7.08
C ALA A 3 4.20 0.14 7.27
N HIS A 4 3.59 -0.51 6.27
CA HIS A 4 2.17 -0.87 6.28
C HIS A 4 1.98 -2.30 5.80
N PRO A 5 0.87 -2.97 6.19
CA PRO A 5 0.56 -4.32 5.73
C PRO A 5 0.41 -4.41 4.21
N ILE A 6 0.88 -5.53 3.65
CA ILE A 6 0.76 -5.87 2.23
C ILE A 6 0.15 -7.26 2.13
N VAL A 7 -0.86 -7.42 1.27
CA VAL A 7 -1.43 -8.72 0.93
C VAL A 7 -0.93 -9.13 -0.45
N MET A 8 -0.11 -10.17 -0.50
CA MET A 8 0.36 -10.80 -1.73
C MET A 8 -0.68 -11.80 -2.19
N ILE A 9 -1.24 -11.62 -3.39
CA ILE A 9 -2.21 -12.56 -3.98
C ILE A 9 -1.62 -13.30 -5.16
N ASP A 10 -2.16 -14.48 -5.42
CA ASP A 10 -1.96 -15.26 -6.62
C ASP A 10 -3.23 -16.02 -6.97
N PHE A 11 -3.62 -16.03 -8.24
CA PHE A 11 -4.77 -16.74 -8.76
C PHE A 11 -4.38 -17.81 -9.77
N GLU A 12 -4.96 -19.01 -9.59
CA GLU A 12 -5.08 -19.96 -10.68
C GLU A 12 -6.41 -19.75 -11.40
N THR A 13 -6.42 -19.89 -12.71
CA THR A 13 -7.58 -19.51 -13.54
C THR A 13 -7.87 -20.53 -14.64
N SER A 14 -9.12 -20.59 -15.08
CA SER A 14 -9.55 -21.42 -16.21
C SER A 14 -9.15 -20.86 -17.59
N GLY A 15 -8.56 -19.64 -17.65
CA GLY A 15 -8.18 -19.00 -18.90
C GLY A 15 -7.35 -17.73 -18.69
N THR A 16 -6.99 -17.05 -19.78
CA THR A 16 -6.00 -15.96 -19.77
C THR A 16 -6.56 -14.58 -19.42
N GLY A 17 -7.88 -14.47 -19.30
CA GLY A 17 -8.51 -13.19 -18.92
C GLY A 17 -10.01 -13.29 -18.71
N PRO A 18 -10.57 -12.50 -17.80
CA PRO A 18 -12.01 -12.53 -17.49
C PRO A 18 -12.87 -12.10 -18.69
N GLY A 19 -12.40 -11.15 -19.52
CA GLY A 19 -13.10 -10.74 -20.75
C GLY A 19 -13.20 -11.82 -21.84
N GLN A 20 -12.50 -12.93 -21.70
CA GLN A 20 -12.54 -14.09 -22.59
C GLN A 20 -13.21 -15.30 -21.93
N GLY A 21 -13.95 -15.08 -20.84
CA GLY A 21 -14.65 -16.13 -20.09
C GLY A 21 -13.78 -16.88 -19.09
N GLY A 22 -12.52 -16.45 -18.87
CA GLY A 22 -11.66 -17.02 -17.83
C GLY A 22 -12.22 -16.69 -16.43
N ARG A 23 -12.19 -17.67 -15.51
CA ARG A 23 -12.68 -17.58 -14.14
C ARG A 23 -11.59 -18.03 -13.17
N VAL A 24 -11.65 -17.57 -11.95
CA VAL A 24 -10.73 -17.99 -10.88
C VAL A 24 -11.08 -19.40 -10.40
N THR A 25 -10.08 -20.29 -10.30
CA THR A 25 -10.22 -21.68 -9.85
C THR A 25 -9.56 -21.93 -8.49
N GLU A 26 -8.53 -21.17 -8.14
CA GLU A 26 -7.87 -21.18 -6.82
C GLU A 26 -7.39 -19.77 -6.51
N VAL A 27 -7.40 -19.39 -5.24
CA VAL A 27 -6.80 -18.17 -4.73
C VAL A 27 -5.91 -18.46 -3.54
N ALA A 28 -4.79 -17.76 -3.48
CA ALA A 28 -4.03 -17.59 -2.25
C ALA A 28 -3.75 -16.11 -2.01
N ALA A 29 -3.90 -15.69 -0.76
CA ALA A 29 -3.56 -14.37 -0.30
C ALA A 29 -2.71 -14.49 0.98
N ILE A 30 -1.57 -13.82 1.01
CA ILE A 30 -0.58 -13.90 2.09
C ILE A 30 -0.34 -12.50 2.62
N ARG A 31 -0.63 -12.30 3.91
CA ARG A 31 -0.43 -11.03 4.59
C ARG A 31 0.97 -10.91 5.13
N ILE A 32 1.62 -9.81 4.77
CA ILE A 32 2.95 -9.41 5.22
C ILE A 32 2.80 -8.19 6.14
N VAL A 33 3.37 -8.27 7.35
CA VAL A 33 3.47 -7.14 8.28
C VAL A 33 4.92 -6.98 8.68
N GLY A 34 5.47 -5.81 8.46
CA GLY A 34 6.90 -5.59 8.64
C GLY A 34 7.73 -6.48 7.70
N ASP A 35 8.48 -7.42 8.25
CA ASP A 35 9.30 -8.41 7.55
C ASP A 35 8.78 -9.86 7.69
N GLN A 36 7.56 -10.03 8.24
CA GLN A 36 7.00 -11.32 8.54
C GLN A 36 5.75 -11.63 7.72
N ILE A 37 5.61 -12.88 7.31
CA ILE A 37 4.33 -13.45 6.85
C ILE A 37 3.53 -13.81 8.11
N VAL A 38 2.37 -13.18 8.29
CA VAL A 38 1.58 -13.29 9.52
C VAL A 38 0.25 -14.02 9.35
N ASP A 39 -0.31 -14.06 8.13
CA ASP A 39 -1.62 -14.66 7.88
C ASP A 39 -1.73 -15.17 6.44
N ARG A 40 -2.68 -16.10 6.21
CA ARG A 40 -2.93 -16.74 4.91
C ARG A 40 -4.41 -16.98 4.70
N PHE A 41 -4.85 -16.73 3.49
CA PHE A 41 -6.17 -17.11 2.98
C PHE A 41 -5.96 -17.95 1.74
N VAL A 42 -6.46 -19.18 1.71
CA VAL A 42 -6.31 -20.10 0.58
C VAL A 42 -7.63 -20.81 0.33
N SER A 43 -8.10 -20.81 -0.91
CA SER A 43 -9.31 -21.53 -1.30
C SER A 43 -9.29 -21.95 -2.75
N LEU A 44 -9.72 -23.17 -3.03
CA LEU A 44 -10.28 -23.53 -4.33
C LEU A 44 -11.61 -22.81 -4.52
N ILE A 45 -12.01 -22.60 -5.76
CA ILE A 45 -13.25 -21.90 -6.10
C ILE A 45 -14.01 -22.67 -7.16
N ASN A 46 -15.28 -22.96 -6.87
CA ASN A 46 -16.21 -23.44 -7.90
C ASN A 46 -16.55 -22.24 -8.82
N CYS A 47 -15.88 -22.21 -9.94
CA CYS A 47 -15.97 -21.10 -10.91
C CYS A 47 -17.14 -21.25 -11.89
N GLY A 48 -17.88 -22.37 -11.84
CA GLY A 48 -19.06 -22.63 -12.68
C GLY A 48 -18.78 -22.80 -14.18
N VAL A 49 -17.50 -23.00 -14.57
CA VAL A 49 -17.09 -23.27 -15.96
C VAL A 49 -16.24 -24.52 -16.04
N GLU A 50 -16.17 -25.12 -17.24
CA GLU A 50 -15.30 -26.25 -17.50
C GLU A 50 -13.83 -25.84 -17.46
N ILE A 51 -12.99 -26.67 -16.81
CA ILE A 51 -11.56 -26.45 -16.70
C ILE A 51 -10.88 -27.09 -17.93
N PRO A 52 -10.23 -26.32 -18.81
CA PRO A 52 -9.52 -26.87 -19.95
C PRO A 52 -8.45 -27.87 -19.52
N ALA A 53 -8.31 -28.97 -20.26
CA ALA A 53 -7.37 -30.04 -19.93
C ALA A 53 -5.93 -29.56 -19.74
N PHE A 54 -5.49 -28.55 -20.55
CA PHE A 54 -4.14 -28.00 -20.43
C PHE A 54 -3.95 -27.20 -19.12
N ILE A 55 -5.02 -26.57 -18.58
CA ILE A 55 -5.00 -25.89 -17.27
C ILE A 55 -4.85 -26.93 -16.16
N THR A 56 -5.63 -28.02 -16.23
CA THR A 56 -5.47 -29.15 -15.26
C THR A 56 -4.05 -29.73 -15.32
N GLN A 57 -3.48 -29.86 -16.50
CA GLN A 57 -2.10 -30.35 -16.66
C GLN A 57 -1.07 -29.37 -16.06
N LEU A 58 -1.29 -28.08 -16.20
CA LEU A 58 -0.40 -27.02 -15.69
C LEU A 58 -0.48 -26.91 -14.16
N THR A 59 -1.70 -26.72 -13.63
CA THR A 59 -1.96 -26.38 -12.21
C THR A 59 -2.14 -27.63 -11.33
N GLY A 60 -2.60 -28.73 -11.92
CA GLY A 60 -3.04 -29.93 -11.21
C GLY A 60 -4.47 -29.80 -10.64
N ILE A 61 -5.16 -28.69 -10.91
CA ILE A 61 -6.54 -28.47 -10.48
C ILE A 61 -7.47 -29.18 -11.49
N SER A 62 -8.18 -30.20 -11.01
CA SER A 62 -9.13 -30.97 -11.84
C SER A 62 -10.54 -30.39 -11.73
N GLN A 63 -11.39 -30.70 -12.73
CA GLN A 63 -12.81 -30.36 -12.68
C GLN A 63 -13.47 -30.85 -11.39
N HIS A 64 -13.19 -32.10 -11.00
CA HIS A 64 -13.75 -32.66 -9.76
C HIS A 64 -13.36 -31.86 -8.49
N MET A 65 -12.15 -31.30 -8.44
CA MET A 65 -11.72 -30.45 -7.32
C MET A 65 -12.52 -29.16 -7.27
N VAL A 66 -12.73 -28.54 -8.43
CA VAL A 66 -13.47 -27.27 -8.57
C VAL A 66 -14.97 -27.47 -8.30
N ASP A 67 -15.57 -28.53 -8.82
CA ASP A 67 -17.00 -28.85 -8.60
C ASP A 67 -17.34 -29.06 -7.11
N ASN A 68 -16.39 -29.49 -6.29
CA ASN A 68 -16.54 -29.70 -4.86
C ASN A 68 -16.02 -28.53 -4.01
N ALA A 69 -15.57 -27.44 -4.62
CA ALA A 69 -15.08 -26.26 -3.95
C ALA A 69 -16.23 -25.29 -3.56
N PRO A 70 -15.99 -24.37 -2.62
CA PRO A 70 -16.94 -23.29 -2.34
C PRO A 70 -17.18 -22.39 -3.56
N ASP A 71 -18.39 -21.83 -3.64
CA ASP A 71 -18.76 -20.91 -4.72
C ASP A 71 -17.99 -19.60 -4.67
N VAL A 72 -17.88 -18.95 -5.85
CA VAL A 72 -17.36 -17.59 -6.00
C VAL A 72 -18.02 -16.62 -5.01
N ALA A 73 -19.36 -16.70 -4.85
CA ALA A 73 -20.12 -15.85 -3.93
C ALA A 73 -19.79 -16.06 -2.45
N GLN A 74 -19.15 -17.16 -2.08
CA GLN A 74 -18.67 -17.41 -0.73
C GLN A 74 -17.21 -16.98 -0.55
N VAL A 75 -16.35 -17.24 -1.55
CA VAL A 75 -14.91 -17.03 -1.42
C VAL A 75 -14.49 -15.58 -1.66
N ILE A 76 -15.04 -14.93 -2.70
CA ILE A 76 -14.61 -13.57 -3.06
C ILE A 76 -14.92 -12.53 -1.97
N PRO A 77 -16.09 -12.51 -1.32
CA PRO A 77 -16.33 -11.61 -0.19
C PRO A 77 -15.33 -11.82 0.95
N GLN A 78 -15.01 -13.06 1.30
CA GLN A 78 -14.03 -13.38 2.35
C GLN A 78 -12.62 -12.93 1.96
N LEU A 79 -12.25 -13.07 0.67
CA LEU A 79 -10.98 -12.56 0.16
C LEU A 79 -10.92 -11.02 0.22
N ILE A 80 -11.99 -10.33 -0.15
CA ILE A 80 -12.09 -8.87 -0.06
C ILE A 80 -11.96 -8.42 1.40
N ASP A 81 -12.62 -9.09 2.33
CA ASP A 81 -12.52 -8.81 3.76
C ASP A 81 -11.10 -9.11 4.28
N PHE A 82 -10.47 -10.21 3.80
CA PHE A 82 -9.09 -10.52 4.13
C PHE A 82 -8.13 -9.45 3.61
N ILE A 83 -8.29 -8.94 2.39
CA ILE A 83 -7.48 -7.85 1.86
C ILE A 83 -7.72 -6.55 2.65
N GLY A 84 -8.98 -6.22 2.91
CA GLY A 84 -9.36 -5.00 3.63
C GLY A 84 -8.86 -3.74 2.94
N GLU A 85 -8.21 -2.87 3.73
CA GLU A 85 -7.59 -1.62 3.27
C GLU A 85 -6.06 -1.72 3.16
N ASP A 86 -5.49 -2.92 3.18
CA ASP A 86 -4.06 -3.11 3.01
C ASP A 86 -3.63 -2.86 1.55
N TYR A 87 -2.32 -2.74 1.34
CA TYR A 87 -1.78 -2.71 -0.01
C TYR A 87 -1.86 -4.09 -0.64
N LEU A 88 -2.26 -4.14 -1.91
CA LEU A 88 -2.29 -5.38 -2.69
C LEU A 88 -0.98 -5.56 -3.44
N ALA A 89 -0.47 -6.78 -3.51
CA ALA A 89 0.69 -7.13 -4.31
C ALA A 89 0.44 -8.43 -5.08
N ALA A 90 1.05 -8.58 -6.26
CA ALA A 90 1.09 -9.83 -6.99
C ALA A 90 2.32 -9.92 -7.91
N HIS A 91 2.63 -11.14 -8.38
CA HIS A 91 3.67 -11.33 -9.38
C HIS A 91 3.05 -11.25 -10.79
N ASN A 92 3.20 -10.12 -11.47
CA ASN A 92 2.44 -9.67 -12.64
C ASN A 92 1.02 -9.16 -12.29
N ALA A 93 0.98 -8.27 -11.33
CA ALA A 93 -0.23 -7.82 -10.63
C ALA A 93 -1.41 -7.39 -11.53
N SER A 94 -1.16 -6.94 -12.76
CA SER A 94 -2.24 -6.60 -13.70
C SER A 94 -3.11 -7.80 -14.11
N PHE A 95 -2.60 -9.02 -13.96
CA PHE A 95 -3.35 -10.24 -14.22
C PHE A 95 -4.30 -10.53 -13.04
N ASP A 96 -3.77 -10.61 -11.84
CA ASP A 96 -4.53 -10.94 -10.63
C ASP A 96 -5.57 -9.86 -10.30
N GLU A 97 -5.17 -8.60 -10.40
CA GLU A 97 -6.07 -7.46 -10.16
C GLU A 97 -7.30 -7.47 -11.09
N LYS A 98 -7.11 -7.79 -12.38
CA LYS A 98 -8.22 -7.89 -13.34
C LYS A 98 -9.21 -9.00 -12.96
N PHE A 99 -8.71 -10.16 -12.53
CA PHE A 99 -9.58 -11.25 -12.10
C PHE A 99 -10.28 -10.90 -10.79
N LEU A 100 -9.58 -10.34 -9.80
CA LEU A 100 -10.17 -9.88 -8.54
C LEU A 100 -11.32 -8.90 -8.78
N ILE A 101 -11.08 -7.88 -9.61
CA ILE A 101 -12.11 -6.88 -9.96
C ILE A 101 -13.28 -7.53 -10.69
N ALA A 102 -13.02 -8.39 -11.67
CA ALA A 102 -14.07 -9.01 -12.46
C ALA A 102 -14.96 -9.94 -11.61
N GLU A 103 -14.38 -10.75 -10.71
CA GLU A 103 -15.15 -11.62 -9.82
C GLU A 103 -15.93 -10.79 -8.77
N ALA A 104 -15.33 -9.74 -8.22
CA ALA A 104 -15.99 -8.85 -7.27
C ALA A 104 -17.18 -8.10 -7.91
N GLN A 105 -17.01 -7.60 -9.13
CA GLN A 105 -18.08 -6.87 -9.87
C GLN A 105 -19.29 -7.76 -10.15
N GLN A 106 -19.11 -9.07 -10.38
CA GLN A 106 -20.24 -9.99 -10.56
C GLN A 106 -21.09 -10.15 -9.28
N LEU A 107 -20.56 -9.75 -8.14
CA LEU A 107 -21.20 -9.78 -6.83
C LEU A 107 -21.56 -8.38 -6.32
N ASP A 108 -21.55 -7.36 -7.19
CA ASP A 108 -21.75 -5.96 -6.82
C ASP A 108 -20.84 -5.48 -5.69
N GLN A 109 -19.59 -6.01 -5.65
CA GLN A 109 -18.57 -5.66 -4.67
C GLN A 109 -17.35 -5.02 -5.32
N MET A 110 -16.60 -4.30 -4.51
CA MET A 110 -15.32 -3.71 -4.94
C MET A 110 -14.26 -3.89 -3.84
N PRO A 111 -13.04 -4.36 -4.18
CA PRO A 111 -11.92 -4.35 -3.26
C PRO A 111 -11.55 -2.94 -2.83
N ARG A 112 -11.14 -2.76 -1.56
CA ARG A 112 -10.83 -1.44 -0.96
C ARG A 112 -9.36 -1.24 -0.67
N HIS A 113 -8.47 -2.04 -1.29
CA HIS A 113 -7.02 -1.90 -1.09
C HIS A 113 -6.51 -0.50 -1.46
N ARG A 114 -5.45 -0.03 -0.78
CA ARG A 114 -4.88 1.32 -0.97
C ARG A 114 -4.15 1.49 -2.30
N GLY A 115 -3.62 0.41 -2.86
CA GLY A 115 -2.89 0.45 -4.13
C GLY A 115 -2.30 -0.90 -4.47
N VAL A 116 -1.68 -1.03 -5.67
CA VAL A 116 -1.23 -2.30 -6.22
C VAL A 116 0.26 -2.27 -6.52
N ILE A 117 0.98 -3.26 -5.99
CA ILE A 117 2.41 -3.46 -6.15
C ILE A 117 2.65 -4.66 -7.08
N CYS A 118 3.40 -4.45 -8.17
CA CYS A 118 3.78 -5.50 -9.09
C CYS A 118 5.23 -5.95 -8.85
N SER A 119 5.44 -7.13 -8.29
CA SER A 119 6.79 -7.63 -7.97
C SER A 119 7.65 -7.88 -9.20
N VAL A 120 7.06 -8.21 -10.39
CA VAL A 120 7.80 -8.27 -11.67
C VAL A 120 8.37 -6.90 -12.04
N LYS A 121 7.55 -5.85 -11.95
CA LYS A 121 8.00 -4.49 -12.26
C LYS A 121 9.07 -4.03 -11.29
N LEU A 122 8.94 -4.35 -9.99
CA LEU A 122 9.97 -4.06 -9.00
C LEU A 122 11.27 -4.80 -9.30
N ALA A 123 11.21 -6.11 -9.54
CA ALA A 123 12.40 -6.92 -9.84
C ALA A 123 13.16 -6.39 -11.07
N ARG A 124 12.45 -5.99 -12.14
CA ARG A 124 13.07 -5.38 -13.32
C ARG A 124 13.80 -4.07 -13.04
N ARG A 125 13.45 -3.38 -11.96
CA ARG A 125 14.00 -2.07 -11.60
C ARG A 125 15.08 -2.16 -10.53
N LEU A 126 14.90 -3.06 -9.58
CA LEU A 126 15.78 -3.19 -8.41
C LEU A 126 16.87 -4.24 -8.63
N ALA A 127 16.57 -5.27 -9.41
CA ALA A 127 17.48 -6.34 -9.79
C ALA A 127 17.55 -6.48 -11.34
N PRO A 128 18.10 -5.48 -12.06
CA PRO A 128 18.19 -5.53 -13.53
C PRO A 128 19.18 -6.60 -13.99
N GLY A 129 19.04 -7.05 -15.24
CA GLY A 129 19.97 -8.00 -15.87
C GLY A 129 19.69 -9.48 -15.57
N MET A 130 18.51 -9.81 -15.02
CA MET A 130 18.07 -11.19 -14.88
C MET A 130 17.69 -11.77 -16.26
N GLU A 131 18.03 -13.04 -16.49
CA GLU A 131 17.67 -13.75 -17.74
C GLU A 131 16.16 -13.91 -17.88
N SER A 132 15.45 -14.08 -16.75
CA SER A 132 14.00 -14.17 -16.69
C SER A 132 13.46 -13.47 -15.44
N TYR A 133 12.31 -12.84 -15.61
CA TYR A 133 11.54 -12.26 -14.51
C TYR A 133 10.25 -13.04 -14.19
N SER A 134 10.10 -14.27 -14.76
CA SER A 134 9.08 -15.21 -14.31
C SER A 134 9.41 -15.70 -12.91
N LEU A 135 8.38 -15.97 -12.08
CA LEU A 135 8.52 -16.21 -10.64
C LEU A 135 9.54 -17.30 -10.31
N GLY A 136 9.41 -18.47 -10.93
CA GLY A 136 10.30 -19.63 -10.66
C GLY A 136 11.77 -19.34 -10.95
N PRO A 137 12.16 -19.00 -12.19
CA PRO A 137 13.55 -18.66 -12.52
C PRO A 137 14.12 -17.51 -11.69
N LEU A 138 13.32 -16.45 -11.45
CA LEU A 138 13.74 -15.31 -10.66
C LEU A 138 13.98 -15.70 -9.19
N ALA A 139 13.06 -16.44 -8.58
CA ALA A 139 13.18 -16.93 -7.23
C ALA A 139 14.43 -17.81 -7.05
N MET A 140 14.65 -18.76 -7.97
CA MET A 140 15.84 -19.62 -7.95
C MET A 140 17.12 -18.79 -8.03
N ARG A 141 17.19 -17.80 -8.93
CA ARG A 141 18.35 -16.93 -9.09
C ARG A 141 18.64 -16.10 -7.83
N LEU A 142 17.59 -15.70 -7.11
CA LEU A 142 17.67 -14.94 -5.86
C LEU A 142 17.79 -15.84 -4.60
N GLY A 143 17.91 -17.16 -4.75
CA GLY A 143 18.06 -18.11 -3.65
C GLY A 143 16.79 -18.34 -2.84
N ILE A 144 15.61 -18.03 -3.39
CA ILE A 144 14.31 -18.28 -2.76
C ILE A 144 13.82 -19.67 -3.17
N ARG A 145 13.53 -20.51 -2.15
CA ARG A 145 13.08 -21.89 -2.39
C ARG A 145 11.54 -21.95 -2.44
N PHE A 146 11.02 -22.76 -3.35
CA PHE A 146 9.62 -23.15 -3.35
C PHE A 146 9.36 -24.19 -2.24
N ASN A 147 8.31 -23.96 -1.47
CA ASN A 147 7.75 -24.93 -0.53
C ASN A 147 6.44 -25.45 -1.13
N GLY A 148 6.51 -26.40 -2.05
CA GLY A 148 5.33 -26.94 -2.72
C GLY A 148 5.53 -27.11 -4.22
N LYS A 149 4.41 -27.34 -4.92
CA LYS A 149 4.39 -27.50 -6.39
C LYS A 149 4.14 -26.13 -7.02
N ALA A 150 4.95 -25.74 -7.98
CA ALA A 150 4.69 -24.56 -8.81
C ALA A 150 3.33 -24.69 -9.54
N HIS A 151 2.72 -23.57 -9.86
CA HIS A 151 1.35 -23.48 -10.39
C HIS A 151 0.31 -24.02 -9.42
N ARG A 152 0.48 -23.68 -8.16
CA ARG A 152 -0.52 -23.73 -7.09
C ARG A 152 -0.47 -22.39 -6.38
N ALA A 153 -1.62 -21.75 -6.28
CA ALA A 153 -1.72 -20.36 -5.83
C ALA A 153 -0.99 -20.12 -4.49
N GLU A 154 -1.09 -21.02 -3.52
CA GLU A 154 -0.41 -20.86 -2.22
C GLU A 154 1.12 -20.89 -2.35
N ALA A 155 1.65 -21.83 -3.14
CA ALA A 155 3.11 -21.93 -3.31
C ALA A 155 3.67 -20.72 -4.06
N ASP A 156 2.98 -20.26 -5.09
CA ASP A 156 3.39 -19.13 -5.91
C ASP A 156 3.22 -17.82 -5.14
N ALA A 157 2.13 -17.60 -4.41
CA ALA A 157 1.96 -16.44 -3.52
C ALA A 157 3.03 -16.38 -2.42
N GLU A 158 3.40 -17.52 -1.81
CA GLU A 158 4.45 -17.56 -0.79
C GLU A 158 5.83 -17.18 -1.37
N VAL A 159 6.15 -17.68 -2.54
CA VAL A 159 7.41 -17.33 -3.21
C VAL A 159 7.43 -15.87 -3.64
N ALA A 160 6.30 -15.36 -4.14
CA ALA A 160 6.16 -13.95 -4.50
C ALA A 160 6.25 -13.03 -3.28
N ALA A 161 5.70 -13.45 -2.11
CA ALA A 161 5.84 -12.73 -0.85
C ALA A 161 7.30 -12.70 -0.38
N LYS A 162 8.00 -13.83 -0.42
CA LYS A 162 9.45 -13.90 -0.10
C LYS A 162 10.30 -13.06 -1.06
N LEU A 163 9.93 -13.01 -2.34
CA LEU A 163 10.57 -12.14 -3.32
C LEU A 163 10.38 -10.66 -2.96
N LEU A 164 9.15 -10.27 -2.61
CA LEU A 164 8.87 -8.89 -2.20
C LEU A 164 9.63 -8.50 -0.94
N LEU A 165 9.67 -9.39 0.06
CA LEU A 165 10.45 -9.22 1.28
C LEU A 165 11.95 -9.05 0.98
N LYS A 166 12.51 -9.87 0.10
CA LYS A 166 13.91 -9.75 -0.30
C LYS A 166 14.22 -8.43 -0.99
N LEU A 167 13.37 -8.01 -1.95
CA LEU A 167 13.54 -6.72 -2.64
C LEU A 167 13.40 -5.54 -1.68
N GLY A 168 12.50 -5.61 -0.71
CA GLY A 168 12.36 -4.61 0.34
C GLY A 168 13.59 -4.54 1.26
N GLY A 169 14.15 -5.68 1.67
CA GLY A 169 15.39 -5.74 2.44
C GLY A 169 16.57 -5.14 1.69
N GLU A 170 16.74 -5.47 0.41
CA GLU A 170 17.79 -4.89 -0.44
C GLU A 170 17.64 -3.36 -0.59
N LEU A 171 16.41 -2.83 -0.60
CA LEU A 171 16.17 -1.39 -0.57
C LEU A 171 16.60 -0.77 0.76
N CYS A 172 16.23 -1.38 1.90
CA CYS A 172 16.67 -0.93 3.22
C CYS A 172 18.18 -0.87 3.31
N ASP A 173 18.85 -1.95 2.93
CA ASP A 173 20.32 -2.06 3.00
C ASP A 173 21.02 -1.04 2.09
N LYS A 174 20.59 -0.97 0.83
CA LYS A 174 21.26 -0.13 -0.18
C LYS A 174 21.07 1.37 0.05
N TYR A 175 19.90 1.76 0.52
CA TYR A 175 19.54 3.17 0.68
C TYR A 175 19.49 3.62 2.14
N ALA A 176 19.86 2.72 3.09
CA ALA A 176 19.82 2.97 4.53
C ALA A 176 18.45 3.48 5.01
N LEU A 177 17.38 2.81 4.55
CA LEU A 177 16.01 3.08 4.98
C LEU A 177 15.71 2.30 6.27
N ASN A 178 15.04 2.92 7.23
CA ASN A 178 14.55 2.23 8.43
C ASN A 178 13.41 1.28 8.09
N GLU A 179 12.55 1.70 7.16
CA GLU A 179 11.42 0.94 6.66
C GLU A 179 11.12 1.32 5.21
N VAL A 180 10.32 0.51 4.52
CA VAL A 180 9.87 0.74 3.15
C VAL A 180 8.37 1.02 3.17
N ASP A 181 7.99 2.24 2.83
CA ASP A 181 6.59 2.55 2.58
C ASP A 181 6.13 1.83 1.30
N PRO A 182 5.04 1.05 1.31
CA PRO A 182 4.47 0.44 0.11
C PRO A 182 4.16 1.44 -1.00
N GLU A 183 3.83 2.70 -0.68
CA GLU A 183 3.64 3.76 -1.68
C GLU A 183 4.94 4.06 -2.46
N LEU A 184 6.10 4.00 -1.82
CA LEU A 184 7.40 4.09 -2.50
C LEU A 184 7.55 3.00 -3.56
N LEU A 185 7.13 1.75 -3.25
CA LEU A 185 7.17 0.64 -4.21
C LEU A 185 6.22 0.87 -5.40
N ILE A 186 5.04 1.43 -5.16
CA ILE A 186 4.09 1.80 -6.22
C ILE A 186 4.70 2.89 -7.11
N GLN A 187 5.35 3.88 -6.54
CA GLN A 187 6.04 4.92 -7.31
C GLN A 187 7.19 4.33 -8.14
N VAL A 188 8.00 3.45 -7.55
CA VAL A 188 9.05 2.72 -8.29
C VAL A 188 8.46 1.90 -9.44
N ASN A 189 7.30 1.27 -9.26
CA ASN A 189 6.61 0.54 -10.35
C ASN A 189 6.22 1.43 -11.55
N ARG A 190 5.97 2.73 -11.31
CA ARG A 190 5.58 3.70 -12.35
C ARG A 190 6.78 4.30 -13.08
N LEU A 191 7.95 4.29 -12.45
CA LEU A 191 9.15 4.92 -13.01
C LEU A 191 9.77 4.08 -14.15
N ASN A 192 10.53 4.76 -15.02
CA ASN A 192 11.48 4.09 -15.91
C ASN A 192 12.69 3.61 -15.09
N ALA A 193 13.21 2.43 -15.38
CA ALA A 193 14.32 1.81 -14.65
C ALA A 193 15.53 2.75 -14.48
N ALA A 194 15.88 3.53 -15.52
CA ALA A 194 17.00 4.48 -15.49
C ALA A 194 16.82 5.63 -14.47
N LYS A 195 15.58 5.91 -14.04
CA LYS A 195 15.27 6.99 -13.09
C LYS A 195 15.19 6.52 -11.65
N VAL A 196 15.09 5.21 -11.41
CA VAL A 196 14.83 4.62 -10.08
C VAL A 196 15.94 4.97 -9.08
N GLY A 197 17.21 4.83 -9.46
CA GLY A 197 18.32 5.15 -8.56
C GLY A 197 18.27 6.59 -8.04
N ARG A 198 18.17 7.56 -8.96
CA ARG A 198 18.10 8.97 -8.58
C ARG A 198 16.86 9.30 -7.72
N PHE A 199 15.73 8.68 -8.03
CA PHE A 199 14.50 8.84 -7.26
C PHE A 199 14.67 8.35 -5.82
N LEU A 200 15.21 7.14 -5.63
CA LEU A 200 15.44 6.55 -4.32
C LEU A 200 16.49 7.33 -3.50
N GLU A 201 17.56 7.81 -4.12
CA GLU A 201 18.55 8.69 -3.49
C GLU A 201 17.92 10.01 -3.02
N GLY A 202 17.00 10.58 -3.81
CA GLY A 202 16.28 11.80 -3.44
C GLY A 202 15.33 11.61 -2.27
N SER A 203 14.58 10.50 -2.25
CA SER A 203 13.65 10.15 -1.17
C SER A 203 14.37 9.97 0.16
N THR A 204 15.51 9.27 0.17
CA THR A 204 16.34 9.09 1.38
C THR A 204 16.96 10.38 1.90
N GLN A 205 17.33 11.32 1.03
CA GLN A 205 17.83 12.63 1.46
C GLN A 205 16.73 13.47 2.12
N GLN A 206 15.49 13.33 1.66
CA GLN A 206 14.35 14.03 2.22
C GLN A 206 13.95 13.48 3.59
N GLU A 207 13.94 12.16 3.77
CA GLU A 207 13.73 11.50 5.07
C GLU A 207 14.83 11.86 6.07
N ARG A 208 16.10 11.87 5.65
CA ARG A 208 17.22 12.30 6.50
C ARG A 208 17.13 13.77 6.91
N LYS A 209 16.65 14.65 6.03
CA LYS A 209 16.42 16.06 6.36
C LYS A 209 15.28 16.24 7.35
N ILE A 210 14.19 15.47 7.20
CA ILE A 210 13.05 15.48 8.13
C ILE A 210 13.50 14.90 9.47
N GLY A 211 14.16 13.76 9.51
CA GLY A 211 14.70 13.16 10.75
C GLY A 211 15.79 14.00 11.44
N MET A 212 16.62 14.75 10.68
CA MET A 212 17.55 15.73 11.26
C MET A 212 16.83 16.97 11.80
N GLN A 213 15.71 17.38 11.20
CA GLN A 213 14.89 18.47 11.73
C GLN A 213 14.13 18.02 12.98
N GLU A 214 13.64 16.80 13.04
CA GLU A 214 13.00 16.23 14.24
C GLU A 214 14.02 16.01 15.37
N ASN A 215 15.22 15.51 15.08
CA ASN A 215 16.30 15.38 16.08
C ASN A 215 16.88 16.73 16.55
N ASN A 216 16.90 17.76 15.70
CA ASN A 216 17.24 19.10 16.13
C ASN A 216 16.12 19.79 16.93
N GLN A 217 14.86 19.39 16.73
CA GLN A 217 13.75 19.87 17.55
C GLN A 217 13.66 19.16 18.90
N SER A 218 14.16 17.91 19.01
CA SER A 218 14.21 17.20 20.31
C SER A 218 15.33 17.67 21.24
N HIS A 219 16.27 18.51 20.76
CA HIS A 219 17.34 19.09 21.59
C HIS A 219 17.21 20.61 21.83
N SER A 220 16.11 21.22 21.43
CA SER A 220 15.77 22.61 21.77
C SER A 220 14.35 22.74 22.32
N SER A 221 13.98 21.87 23.29
CA SER A 221 12.71 21.96 24.00
C SER A 221 12.78 22.92 25.19
N ASP A 222 13.09 24.20 24.90
CA ASP A 222 12.83 25.30 25.83
C ASP A 222 12.09 26.48 25.16
N SER A 223 11.51 26.28 23.96
CA SER A 223 10.58 27.25 23.41
C SER A 223 9.16 26.91 23.88
N LYS A 224 8.59 27.75 24.72
CA LYS A 224 7.19 27.66 25.14
C LYS A 224 6.29 27.53 23.90
N PRO A 225 5.24 26.67 23.92
CA PRO A 225 4.33 26.51 22.79
C PRO A 225 3.67 27.83 22.43
N ILE A 226 3.67 28.20 21.14
CA ILE A 226 3.02 29.42 20.67
C ILE A 226 1.51 29.23 20.82
N ARG A 227 0.88 30.07 21.63
CA ARG A 227 -0.55 30.01 21.93
C ARG A 227 -1.29 31.21 21.38
N PHE A 228 -2.49 30.97 20.91
CA PHE A 228 -3.39 32.00 20.41
C PHE A 228 -4.70 32.01 21.20
N ARG A 229 -5.21 33.19 21.47
CA ARG A 229 -6.55 33.39 22.04
C ARG A 229 -7.52 33.77 20.93
N HIS A 230 -8.55 32.98 20.73
CA HIS A 230 -9.66 33.34 19.87
C HIS A 230 -10.51 34.45 20.49
N TYR A 231 -11.08 35.33 19.68
CA TYR A 231 -11.89 36.44 20.17
C TYR A 231 -13.06 36.02 21.12
N LYS A 232 -13.53 34.77 20.99
CA LYS A 232 -14.53 34.16 21.88
C LYS A 232 -13.95 33.59 23.20
N GLY A 233 -12.67 33.75 23.46
CA GLY A 233 -11.99 33.37 24.69
C GLY A 233 -11.28 32.04 24.72
N GLY A 234 -11.49 31.14 23.74
CA GLY A 234 -10.79 29.85 23.64
C GLY A 234 -9.29 30.02 23.39
N ILE A 235 -8.48 29.18 24.05
CA ILE A 235 -7.01 29.15 23.86
C ILE A 235 -6.66 27.94 23.01
N TYR A 236 -5.77 28.15 22.05
CA TYR A 236 -5.34 27.16 21.07
C TYR A 236 -3.82 27.18 20.94
N GLU A 237 -3.22 26.03 20.74
CA GLU A 237 -1.80 25.85 20.52
C GLU A 237 -1.52 25.72 19.03
N LEU A 238 -0.63 26.54 18.50
CA LEU A 238 -0.16 26.39 17.10
C LEU A 238 0.69 25.14 16.99
N ILE A 239 0.32 24.26 16.07
CA ILE A 239 1.12 23.07 15.74
C ILE A 239 2.07 23.39 14.59
N CYS A 240 1.52 23.82 13.45
CA CYS A 240 2.31 24.21 12.27
C CYS A 240 1.49 25.05 11.29
N GLU A 241 2.15 25.68 10.32
CA GLU A 241 1.55 26.10 9.07
C GLU A 241 1.76 25.00 8.02
N ALA A 242 0.75 24.71 7.21
CA ALA A 242 0.76 23.65 6.21
C ALA A 242 0.12 24.14 4.90
N THR A 243 0.22 23.33 3.85
CA THR A 243 -0.44 23.58 2.56
C THR A 243 -1.52 22.53 2.36
N GLN A 244 -2.74 22.96 2.06
CA GLN A 244 -3.85 22.06 1.76
C GLN A 244 -3.65 21.43 0.38
N GLU A 245 -3.77 20.10 0.29
CA GLU A 245 -3.46 19.35 -0.95
C GLU A 245 -4.44 19.67 -2.10
N SER A 246 -5.72 19.87 -1.77
CA SER A 246 -6.80 20.01 -2.77
C SER A 246 -6.68 21.26 -3.65
N ASP A 247 -6.13 22.37 -3.13
CA ASP A 247 -6.09 23.67 -3.82
C ASP A 247 -4.79 24.44 -3.59
N LEU A 248 -3.81 23.82 -2.92
CA LEU A 248 -2.52 24.40 -2.54
C LEU A 248 -2.62 25.65 -1.67
N SER A 249 -3.75 25.88 -1.01
CA SER A 249 -3.94 27.01 -0.12
C SER A 249 -3.19 26.84 1.21
N PRO A 250 -2.61 27.92 1.77
CA PRO A 250 -1.94 27.87 3.07
C PRO A 250 -2.97 27.75 4.22
N VAL A 251 -2.75 26.78 5.11
CA VAL A 251 -3.59 26.53 6.30
C VAL A 251 -2.77 26.58 7.57
N VAL A 252 -3.42 26.89 8.68
CA VAL A 252 -2.88 26.81 10.04
C VAL A 252 -3.45 25.57 10.72
N VAL A 253 -2.58 24.71 11.25
CA VAL A 253 -2.95 23.55 12.07
C VAL A 253 -2.77 23.94 13.54
N TYR A 254 -3.83 23.76 14.34
CA TYR A 254 -3.83 24.14 15.76
C TYR A 254 -4.60 23.13 16.60
N ARG A 255 -4.24 23.03 17.89
CA ARG A 255 -4.83 22.12 18.87
C ARG A 255 -5.72 22.89 19.82
N ALA A 256 -6.92 22.37 20.06
CA ALA A 256 -7.83 22.88 21.07
C ALA A 256 -7.52 22.28 22.46
N HIS A 257 -8.10 22.85 23.50
CA HIS A 257 -7.92 22.43 24.90
C HIS A 257 -8.35 20.96 25.16
N ASP A 258 -9.30 20.44 24.37
CA ASP A 258 -9.77 19.05 24.45
C ASP A 258 -8.84 18.05 23.72
N GLY A 259 -7.70 18.52 23.21
CA GLY A 259 -6.73 17.72 22.45
C GLY A 259 -7.05 17.56 20.97
N SER A 260 -8.23 18.00 20.50
CA SER A 260 -8.60 17.94 19.09
C SER A 260 -7.73 18.86 18.24
N CYS A 261 -7.35 18.40 17.04
CA CYS A 261 -6.58 19.16 16.06
C CYS A 261 -7.50 19.67 14.95
N TRP A 262 -7.33 20.93 14.58
CA TRP A 262 -8.12 21.62 13.58
C TRP A 262 -7.25 22.29 12.54
N THR A 263 -7.77 22.42 11.31
CA THR A 263 -7.16 23.23 10.27
C THR A 263 -8.05 24.41 9.92
N ARG A 264 -7.41 25.54 9.53
CA ARG A 264 -8.12 26.72 9.06
C ARG A 264 -7.28 27.41 7.98
N PRO A 265 -7.91 27.94 6.92
CA PRO A 265 -7.17 28.79 5.95
C PRO A 265 -6.39 29.89 6.68
N ARG A 266 -5.13 30.08 6.32
CA ARG A 266 -4.23 31.05 6.98
C ARG A 266 -4.82 32.47 6.98
N SER A 267 -5.43 32.87 5.86
CA SER A 267 -6.10 34.17 5.73
C SER A 267 -7.20 34.36 6.76
N VAL A 268 -8.00 33.30 7.02
CA VAL A 268 -9.11 33.33 7.98
C VAL A 268 -8.61 33.24 9.43
N PHE A 269 -7.47 32.57 9.67
CA PHE A 269 -6.90 32.48 11.02
C PHE A 269 -6.41 33.87 11.49
N PHE A 270 -5.72 34.60 10.62
CA PHE A 270 -5.14 35.93 10.93
C PHE A 270 -6.03 37.11 10.50
N GLU A 271 -7.30 36.88 10.13
CA GLU A 271 -8.18 37.97 9.70
C GLU A 271 -8.59 38.88 10.86
N LYS A 272 -8.90 40.11 10.52
CA LYS A 272 -9.63 41.02 11.41
C LYS A 272 -11.13 40.84 11.20
N ILE A 273 -11.87 40.84 12.27
CA ILE A 273 -13.33 40.70 12.30
C ILE A 273 -13.94 41.89 13.04
N THR A 274 -15.16 42.25 12.68
CA THR A 274 -15.91 43.30 13.40
C THR A 274 -16.91 42.63 14.33
N VAL A 275 -16.78 42.90 15.63
CA VAL A 275 -17.70 42.44 16.66
C VAL A 275 -18.17 43.67 17.47
N ASP A 276 -19.48 43.90 17.54
CA ASP A 276 -20.08 45.05 18.20
C ASP A 276 -19.51 46.41 17.80
N GLY A 277 -19.22 46.55 16.48
CA GLY A 277 -18.65 47.77 15.88
C GLY A 277 -17.17 48.00 16.17
N LYS A 278 -16.47 47.06 16.79
CA LYS A 278 -15.03 47.12 17.06
C LYS A 278 -14.30 46.09 16.20
N GLU A 279 -13.21 46.54 15.57
CA GLU A 279 -12.29 45.68 14.83
C GLU A 279 -11.40 44.89 15.79
N LEU A 280 -11.42 43.56 15.69
CA LEU A 280 -10.64 42.63 16.52
C LEU A 280 -9.93 41.63 15.64
N GLN A 281 -8.74 41.16 16.04
CA GLN A 281 -8.13 40.03 15.41
C GLN A 281 -8.85 38.74 15.83
N ARG A 282 -9.14 37.84 14.89
CA ARG A 282 -9.83 36.57 15.17
C ARG A 282 -9.04 35.71 16.16
N PHE A 283 -7.74 35.62 15.99
CA PHE A 283 -6.80 34.99 16.92
C PHE A 283 -5.66 35.97 17.25
N VAL A 284 -5.36 36.09 18.52
CA VAL A 284 -4.29 36.96 19.04
C VAL A 284 -3.25 36.06 19.71
N GLU A 285 -1.99 36.21 19.36
CA GLU A 285 -0.89 35.53 20.02
C GLU A 285 -0.79 35.93 21.48
N ILE A 286 -0.69 34.93 22.36
CA ILE A 286 -0.46 35.15 23.80
C ILE A 286 1.06 35.24 23.98
N LYS A 287 1.55 36.46 24.26
CA LYS A 287 2.93 36.69 24.69
C LYS A 287 2.95 36.61 26.22
N ASP A 288 3.69 35.63 26.74
CA ASP A 288 3.96 35.51 28.17
C ASP A 288 4.96 36.59 28.65
#